data_dc1af978ab7239f77988bed774e7e530
#
_entry.id   dc1af978ab7239f77988bed774e7e530
#
_cell.length_a   1.000
_cell.length_b   1.000
_cell.length_c   1.000
_cell.angle_alpha   90.00
_cell.angle_beta   90.00
_cell.angle_gamma   90.00
#
_symmetry.space_group_name_H-M   'P 1'
#
loop_
_entity.id
_entity.type
_entity.pdbx_description
1 polymer ?
#
loop_
_entity_poly.entity_id
_entity_poly.type
_entity_poly.pdbx_seq_one_letter_code
_entity_poly.pdbx_strand_id
1 'polypeptide(L)'
;MDRLLVNRHPASVSIYLPTDPVSANVAERIEFGNLAAAAVEQLRAGGVAKREVVAIEEEHGDLIDDEEFWRYQARSLATFATPDGLTTFRLPNRLSSAVEVSDRFHLKPLLRAVTFPRVALVLALAQGSVRLIEVAADVAPTQVRVPDLPQDAASAVGRSSLADRAPVRRIQGSEGRKLRLRQYSRHIEQALRPILNGLDGTA
;
A
#
# COMPACT_ATOMS: atom_id res chain seq x y z
N MET A 1 17.40 -13.06 1.21
CA MET A 1 16.29 -13.60 2.03
C MET A 1 16.80 -14.67 2.99
N ASP A 2 17.58 -15.64 2.55
CA ASP A 2 18.07 -16.74 3.39
C ASP A 2 18.82 -16.29 4.65
N ARG A 3 19.64 -15.24 4.54
CA ARG A 3 20.35 -14.67 5.71
C ARG A 3 19.41 -14.18 6.80
N LEU A 4 18.25 -13.62 6.46
CA LEU A 4 17.26 -13.16 7.45
C LEU A 4 16.58 -14.33 8.17
N LEU A 5 16.31 -15.44 7.46
CA LEU A 5 15.65 -16.62 8.02
C LEU A 5 16.52 -17.36 9.03
N VAL A 6 17.83 -17.41 8.79
CA VAL A 6 18.78 -18.11 9.65
C VAL A 6 19.38 -17.24 10.76
N ASN A 7 19.13 -15.92 10.71
CA ASN A 7 19.66 -15.01 11.71
C ASN A 7 19.19 -15.37 13.11
N ARG A 8 20.15 -15.40 14.05
CA ARG A 8 19.93 -15.62 15.48
C ARG A 8 20.89 -14.70 16.22
N HIS A 9 20.37 -13.57 16.66
CA HIS A 9 21.13 -12.58 17.42
C HIS A 9 20.21 -11.88 18.42
N PRO A 10 20.55 -11.80 19.72
CA PRO A 10 19.67 -11.19 20.73
C PRO A 10 19.33 -9.72 20.45
N ALA A 11 20.14 -9.04 19.65
CA ALA A 11 19.91 -7.68 19.19
C ALA A 11 19.39 -7.66 17.74
N SER A 12 18.44 -8.51 17.38
CA SER A 12 17.77 -8.43 16.08
C SER A 12 16.63 -7.44 16.15
N VAL A 13 16.71 -6.36 15.38
CA VAL A 13 15.69 -5.31 15.29
C VAL A 13 14.94 -5.42 13.96
N SER A 14 13.63 -5.41 14.02
CA SER A 14 12.75 -5.37 12.83
C SER A 14 11.85 -4.15 12.94
N ILE A 15 11.88 -3.26 11.93
CA ILE A 15 11.00 -2.09 11.85
C ILE A 15 10.19 -2.18 10.56
N TYR A 16 8.90 -1.95 10.65
CA TYR A 16 7.99 -1.79 9.54
C TYR A 16 7.37 -0.40 9.59
N LEU A 17 7.25 0.25 8.44
CA LEU A 17 6.75 1.61 8.32
C LEU A 17 5.96 1.75 7.02
N PRO A 18 4.72 2.30 7.03
CA PRO A 18 4.07 2.71 5.80
C PRO A 18 4.80 3.91 5.20
N THR A 19 5.00 3.90 3.90
CA THR A 19 5.64 4.98 3.12
C THR A 19 4.77 5.35 1.92
N ASP A 20 5.08 6.46 1.27
CA ASP A 20 4.35 6.91 0.08
C ASP A 20 5.31 7.03 -1.11
N PRO A 21 5.06 6.31 -2.23
CA PRO A 21 5.89 6.39 -3.42
C PRO A 21 5.85 7.74 -4.15
N VAL A 22 4.90 8.61 -3.80
CA VAL A 22 4.67 9.90 -4.48
C VAL A 22 5.14 11.10 -3.64
N SER A 23 5.33 10.91 -2.31
CA SER A 23 5.75 11.96 -1.40
C SER A 23 7.28 11.98 -1.19
N ALA A 24 7.77 13.07 -0.59
CA ALA A 24 9.18 13.15 -0.15
C ALA A 24 9.46 12.38 1.15
N ASN A 25 8.44 11.72 1.72
CA ASN A 25 8.54 10.89 2.93
C ASN A 25 9.17 11.57 4.16
N VAL A 26 8.96 12.89 4.31
CA VAL A 26 9.52 13.64 5.44
C VAL A 26 8.90 13.22 6.78
N ALA A 27 7.58 13.04 6.80
CA ALA A 27 6.86 12.58 8.00
C ALA A 27 7.21 11.12 8.34
N GLU A 28 7.34 10.29 7.32
CA GLU A 28 7.72 8.88 7.44
C GLU A 28 9.16 8.72 7.96
N ARG A 29 10.07 9.58 7.52
CA ARG A 29 11.44 9.64 8.03
C ARG A 29 11.48 9.98 9.53
N ILE A 30 10.65 10.94 9.97
CA ILE A 30 10.53 11.29 11.40
C ILE A 30 9.92 10.12 12.19
N GLU A 31 8.89 9.47 11.66
CA GLU A 31 8.28 8.29 12.29
C GLU A 31 9.27 7.14 12.39
N PHE A 32 10.08 6.89 11.36
CA PHE A 32 11.16 5.91 11.41
C PHE A 32 12.14 6.19 12.53
N GLY A 33 12.55 7.45 12.71
CA GLY A 33 13.41 7.88 13.80
C GLY A 33 12.81 7.56 15.18
N ASN A 34 11.51 7.78 15.35
CA ASN A 34 10.80 7.42 16.59
C ASN A 34 10.79 5.91 16.83
N LEU A 35 10.56 5.11 15.79
CA LEU A 35 10.58 3.65 15.89
C LEU A 35 12.00 3.13 16.18
N ALA A 36 13.03 3.71 15.56
CA ALA A 36 14.43 3.38 15.84
C ALA A 36 14.82 3.70 17.29
N ALA A 37 14.41 4.85 17.81
CA ALA A 37 14.59 5.20 19.22
C ALA A 37 13.88 4.22 20.15
N ALA A 38 12.66 3.81 19.84
CA ALA A 38 11.93 2.80 20.59
C ALA A 38 12.63 1.43 20.57
N ALA A 39 13.25 1.04 19.45
CA ALA A 39 14.07 -0.17 19.36
C ALA A 39 15.29 -0.10 20.27
N VAL A 40 15.98 1.04 20.29
CA VAL A 40 17.14 1.27 21.16
C VAL A 40 16.77 1.14 22.63
N GLU A 41 15.63 1.68 23.06
CA GLU A 41 15.13 1.52 24.42
C GLU A 41 14.82 0.05 24.75
N GLN A 42 14.23 -0.71 23.84
CA GLN A 42 13.97 -2.14 24.02
C GLN A 42 15.29 -2.94 24.12
N LEU A 43 16.30 -2.64 23.31
CA LEU A 43 17.62 -3.26 23.38
C LEU A 43 18.30 -3.01 24.72
N ARG A 44 18.26 -1.77 25.22
CA ARG A 44 18.80 -1.38 26.52
C ARG A 44 18.08 -2.10 27.67
N ALA A 45 16.76 -2.14 27.62
CA ALA A 45 15.94 -2.85 28.59
C ALA A 45 16.18 -4.38 28.56
N GLY A 46 16.47 -4.94 27.39
CA GLY A 46 16.85 -6.34 27.20
C GLY A 46 18.28 -6.70 27.64
N GLY A 47 19.06 -5.72 28.11
CA GLY A 47 20.42 -5.95 28.60
C GLY A 47 21.46 -6.19 27.47
N VAL A 48 21.18 -5.78 26.25
CA VAL A 48 22.11 -5.87 25.12
C VAL A 48 23.34 -5.01 25.39
N ALA A 49 24.52 -5.48 25.01
CA ALA A 49 25.77 -4.79 25.26
C ALA A 49 25.78 -3.39 24.62
N LYS A 50 26.25 -2.38 25.35
CA LYS A 50 26.24 -0.97 24.91
C LYS A 50 26.84 -0.77 23.51
N ARG A 51 27.93 -1.46 23.20
CA ARG A 51 28.59 -1.37 21.89
C ARG A 51 27.69 -1.85 20.75
N GLU A 52 26.86 -2.87 20.98
CA GLU A 52 25.95 -3.42 20.00
C GLU A 52 24.74 -2.50 19.79
N VAL A 53 24.27 -1.89 20.87
CA VAL A 53 23.22 -0.87 20.79
C VAL A 53 23.68 0.34 19.98
N VAL A 54 24.92 0.83 20.22
CA VAL A 54 25.51 1.95 19.48
C VAL A 54 25.64 1.60 18.00
N ALA A 55 26.12 0.42 17.65
CA ALA A 55 26.25 0.02 16.24
C ALA A 55 24.87 0.02 15.51
N ILE A 56 23.82 -0.47 16.16
CA ILE A 56 22.46 -0.44 15.57
C ILE A 56 21.93 1.00 15.50
N GLU A 57 22.21 1.84 16.48
CA GLU A 57 21.81 3.25 16.51
C GLU A 57 22.50 4.03 15.36
N GLU A 58 23.78 3.78 15.08
CA GLU A 58 24.53 4.35 13.96
C GLU A 58 23.94 3.91 12.61
N GLU A 59 23.68 2.63 12.40
CA GLU A 59 23.04 2.10 11.16
C GLU A 59 21.67 2.75 10.89
N HIS A 60 20.85 2.93 11.92
CA HIS A 60 19.58 3.61 11.77
C HIS A 60 19.76 5.12 11.52
N GLY A 61 20.76 5.76 12.16
CA GLY A 61 21.11 7.16 11.95
C GLY A 61 21.53 7.42 10.50
N ASP A 62 22.42 6.60 9.96
CA ASP A 62 22.88 6.69 8.57
C ASP A 62 21.70 6.57 7.58
N LEU A 63 20.78 5.63 7.84
CA LEU A 63 19.57 5.50 7.01
C LEU A 63 18.66 6.73 7.13
N ILE A 64 18.51 7.32 8.33
CA ILE A 64 17.71 8.52 8.54
C ILE A 64 18.30 9.69 7.75
N ASP A 65 19.62 9.80 7.69
CA ASP A 65 20.32 10.91 7.04
C ASP A 65 20.46 10.76 5.52
N ASP A 66 20.15 9.59 4.98
CA ASP A 66 20.15 9.32 3.54
C ASP A 66 18.90 9.90 2.85
N GLU A 67 18.98 11.17 2.42
CA GLU A 67 17.88 11.84 1.72
C GLU A 67 17.52 11.17 0.39
N GLU A 68 18.49 10.60 -0.32
CA GLU A 68 18.25 9.91 -1.59
C GLU A 68 17.47 8.63 -1.37
N PHE A 69 17.77 7.89 -0.31
CA PHE A 69 17.02 6.70 0.09
C PHE A 69 15.53 7.02 0.33
N TRP A 70 15.22 8.11 1.05
CA TRP A 70 13.86 8.49 1.38
C TRP A 70 13.06 9.04 0.19
N ARG A 71 13.74 9.57 -0.83
CA ARG A 71 13.09 10.09 -2.04
C ARG A 71 12.36 9.01 -2.83
N TYR A 72 12.86 7.78 -2.82
CA TYR A 72 12.36 6.69 -3.64
C TYR A 72 11.85 5.54 -2.76
N GLN A 73 10.62 5.67 -2.29
CA GLN A 73 9.99 4.63 -1.48
C GLN A 73 8.89 3.89 -2.25
N ALA A 74 8.51 2.69 -1.75
CA ALA A 74 7.31 1.99 -2.15
C ALA A 74 6.17 2.30 -1.14
N ARG A 75 5.19 1.41 -0.99
CA ARG A 75 4.08 1.63 -0.04
C ARG A 75 4.44 1.31 1.40
N SER A 76 5.49 0.56 1.62
CA SER A 76 6.07 0.33 2.95
C SER A 76 7.56 0.07 2.87
N LEU A 77 8.24 0.43 3.95
CA LEU A 77 9.63 0.11 4.24
C LEU A 77 9.66 -0.97 5.33
N ALA A 78 10.48 -1.99 5.14
CA ALA A 78 10.87 -2.93 6.18
C ALA A 78 12.38 -2.87 6.37
N THR A 79 12.85 -2.75 7.61
CA THR A 79 14.27 -2.76 7.95
C THR A 79 14.57 -3.85 8.96
N PHE A 80 15.74 -4.45 8.81
CA PHE A 80 16.24 -5.52 9.67
C PHE A 80 17.68 -5.20 10.03
N ALA A 81 17.93 -4.91 11.31
CA ALA A 81 19.23 -4.51 11.82
C ALA A 81 19.75 -5.50 12.87
N THR A 82 21.06 -5.74 12.79
CA THR A 82 21.88 -6.35 13.85
C THR A 82 23.12 -5.47 14.03
N PRO A 83 23.98 -5.74 15.04
CA PRO A 83 25.25 -5.02 15.15
C PRO A 83 26.17 -5.15 13.93
N ASP A 84 25.91 -6.13 13.06
CA ASP A 84 26.73 -6.41 11.87
C ASP A 84 26.23 -5.66 10.61
N GLY A 85 25.11 -4.93 10.71
CA GLY A 85 24.58 -4.12 9.62
C GLY A 85 23.06 -4.11 9.49
N LEU A 86 22.58 -3.32 8.54
CA LEU A 86 21.18 -3.06 8.23
C LEU A 86 20.82 -3.58 6.85
N THR A 87 19.65 -4.19 6.73
CA THR A 87 19.06 -4.61 5.44
C THR A 87 17.68 -3.97 5.29
N THR A 88 17.39 -3.41 4.12
CA THR A 88 16.13 -2.71 3.82
C THR A 88 15.36 -3.40 2.70
N PHE A 89 14.02 -3.34 2.78
CA PHE A 89 13.12 -3.80 1.71
C PHE A 89 12.03 -2.76 1.48
N ARG A 90 11.84 -2.36 0.23
CA ARG A 90 10.70 -1.56 -0.21
C ARG A 90 9.61 -2.50 -0.67
N LEU A 91 8.43 -2.41 -0.05
CA LEU A 91 7.34 -3.36 -0.25
C LEU A 91 6.14 -2.71 -0.93
N PRO A 92 5.51 -3.39 -1.90
CA PRO A 92 4.35 -2.86 -2.61
C PRO A 92 3.07 -2.83 -1.76
N ASN A 93 3.02 -3.61 -0.67
CA ASN A 93 1.89 -3.68 0.24
C ASN A 93 1.99 -2.57 1.29
N ARG A 94 0.87 -2.06 1.75
CA ARG A 94 0.83 -1.12 2.87
C ARG A 94 0.77 -1.91 4.19
N LEU A 95 1.84 -1.84 4.96
CA LEU A 95 1.95 -2.45 6.28
C LEU A 95 1.70 -1.39 7.37
N SER A 96 1.34 -1.84 8.56
CA SER A 96 1.27 -0.97 9.74
C SER A 96 2.64 -0.75 10.34
N SER A 97 2.85 0.42 10.96
CA SER A 97 4.05 0.72 11.73
C SER A 97 4.20 -0.30 12.87
N ALA A 98 5.40 -0.87 12.98
CA ALA A 98 5.74 -1.82 14.03
C ALA A 98 7.24 -1.82 14.27
N VAL A 99 7.64 -2.04 15.52
CA VAL A 99 9.00 -2.28 15.94
C VAL A 99 9.05 -3.52 16.84
N GLU A 100 9.99 -4.40 16.56
CA GLU A 100 10.18 -5.66 17.28
C GLU A 100 11.66 -5.89 17.51
N VAL A 101 12.04 -6.15 18.75
CA VAL A 101 13.39 -6.54 19.18
C VAL A 101 13.33 -7.95 19.77
N SER A 102 14.11 -8.88 19.22
CA SER A 102 14.06 -10.30 19.61
C SER A 102 15.40 -11.00 19.31
N ASP A 103 15.48 -12.30 19.59
CA ASP A 103 16.60 -13.18 19.19
C ASP A 103 16.61 -13.52 17.70
N ARG A 104 15.59 -13.09 16.95
CA ARG A 104 15.41 -13.29 15.51
C ARG A 104 14.56 -12.18 14.91
N PHE A 105 14.65 -12.00 13.62
CA PHE A 105 13.83 -11.02 12.91
C PHE A 105 12.35 -11.41 12.89
N HIS A 106 11.47 -10.43 13.04
CA HIS A 106 10.03 -10.56 12.86
C HIS A 106 9.68 -10.54 11.35
N LEU A 107 9.81 -11.68 10.69
CA LEU A 107 9.69 -11.77 9.22
C LEU A 107 8.26 -11.99 8.72
N LYS A 108 7.28 -12.23 9.59
CA LYS A 108 5.91 -12.57 9.18
C LYS A 108 5.29 -11.53 8.22
N PRO A 109 5.34 -10.20 8.48
CA PRO A 109 4.80 -9.21 7.55
C PRO A 109 5.55 -9.20 6.21
N LEU A 110 6.89 -9.30 6.22
CA LEU A 110 7.71 -9.38 5.01
C LEU A 110 7.34 -10.61 4.17
N LEU A 111 7.26 -11.78 4.79
CA LEU A 111 6.92 -13.04 4.09
C LEU A 111 5.53 -12.95 3.46
N ARG A 112 4.55 -12.39 4.18
CA ARG A 112 3.20 -12.17 3.62
C ARG A 112 3.23 -11.21 2.43
N ALA A 113 3.97 -10.11 2.52
CA ALA A 113 4.10 -9.13 1.45
C ALA A 113 4.77 -9.72 0.20
N VAL A 114 5.75 -10.61 0.36
CA VAL A 114 6.46 -11.27 -0.75
C VAL A 114 5.64 -12.44 -1.33
N THR A 115 4.96 -13.20 -0.48
CA THR A 115 4.15 -14.35 -0.92
C THR A 115 2.85 -13.90 -1.58
N PHE A 116 2.26 -12.80 -1.09
CA PHE A 116 1.02 -12.22 -1.61
C PHE A 116 1.24 -10.75 -1.99
N PRO A 117 2.08 -10.45 -2.98
CA PRO A 117 2.46 -9.08 -3.31
C PRO A 117 1.31 -8.29 -3.97
N ARG A 118 0.13 -8.90 -4.15
CA ARG A 118 -0.93 -8.34 -4.97
C ARG A 118 -1.92 -7.52 -4.16
N VAL A 119 -2.03 -6.27 -4.55
CA VAL A 119 -3.21 -5.46 -4.31
C VAL A 119 -4.29 -5.93 -5.28
N ALA A 120 -5.44 -6.32 -4.77
CA ALA A 120 -6.59 -6.64 -5.59
C ALA A 120 -7.51 -5.42 -5.66
N LEU A 121 -7.99 -5.11 -6.87
CA LEU A 121 -9.07 -4.15 -7.07
C LEU A 121 -10.39 -4.92 -7.18
N VAL A 122 -11.31 -4.63 -6.30
CA VAL A 122 -12.65 -5.21 -6.27
C VAL A 122 -13.65 -4.17 -6.78
N LEU A 123 -14.28 -4.44 -7.93
CA LEU A 123 -15.38 -3.63 -8.43
C LEU A 123 -16.69 -4.15 -7.83
N ALA A 124 -17.23 -3.40 -6.87
CA ALA A 124 -18.56 -3.65 -6.32
C ALA A 124 -19.60 -2.92 -7.18
N LEU A 125 -20.44 -3.69 -7.89
CA LEU A 125 -21.38 -3.18 -8.89
C LEU A 125 -22.82 -3.53 -8.50
N ALA A 126 -23.67 -2.49 -8.42
CA ALA A 126 -25.10 -2.59 -8.26
C ALA A 126 -25.81 -1.53 -9.13
N GLN A 127 -27.13 -1.63 -9.29
CA GLN A 127 -27.91 -0.63 -10.04
C GLN A 127 -27.87 0.76 -9.37
N GLY A 128 -27.85 0.81 -8.05
CA GLY A 128 -27.85 2.05 -7.27
C GLY A 128 -26.48 2.51 -6.78
N SER A 129 -25.40 1.77 -7.06
CA SER A 129 -24.04 2.20 -6.68
C SER A 129 -22.96 1.43 -7.42
N VAL A 130 -21.82 2.10 -7.64
CA VAL A 130 -20.58 1.46 -8.08
C VAL A 130 -19.43 1.97 -7.23
N ARG A 131 -18.56 1.07 -6.80
CA ARG A 131 -17.39 1.38 -5.98
C ARG A 131 -16.21 0.54 -6.45
N LEU A 132 -15.05 1.17 -6.54
CA LEU A 132 -13.78 0.47 -6.69
C LEU A 132 -13.12 0.41 -5.32
N ILE A 133 -12.77 -0.79 -4.88
CA ILE A 133 -12.22 -1.04 -3.55
C ILE A 133 -10.85 -1.68 -3.73
N GLU A 134 -9.84 -1.07 -3.15
CA GLU A 134 -8.51 -1.66 -3.03
C GLU A 134 -8.47 -2.57 -1.82
N VAL A 135 -8.04 -3.81 -2.03
CA VAL A 135 -7.89 -4.83 -0.98
C VAL A 135 -6.44 -5.30 -0.99
N ALA A 136 -5.78 -5.18 0.14
CA ALA A 136 -4.43 -5.71 0.36
C ALA A 136 -4.42 -6.64 1.58
N ALA A 137 -3.40 -7.51 1.68
CA ALA A 137 -3.38 -8.59 2.66
C ALA A 137 -3.38 -8.13 4.13
N ASP A 138 -2.82 -6.95 4.42
CA ASP A 138 -2.57 -6.48 5.79
C ASP A 138 -3.20 -5.10 6.10
N VAL A 139 -4.08 -4.59 5.24
CA VAL A 139 -4.73 -3.28 5.41
C VAL A 139 -6.24 -3.41 5.23
N ALA A 140 -7.00 -2.62 5.98
CA ALA A 140 -8.44 -2.53 5.78
C ALA A 140 -8.76 -2.10 4.34
N PRO A 141 -9.80 -2.69 3.70
CA PRO A 141 -10.21 -2.31 2.37
C PRO A 141 -10.49 -0.81 2.26
N THR A 142 -9.95 -0.17 1.23
CA THR A 142 -10.08 1.28 1.03
C THR A 142 -10.80 1.57 -0.28
N GLN A 143 -11.77 2.46 -0.27
CA GLN A 143 -12.44 2.87 -1.51
C GLN A 143 -11.52 3.77 -2.34
N VAL A 144 -11.26 3.36 -3.58
CA VAL A 144 -10.48 4.14 -4.54
C VAL A 144 -11.40 5.17 -5.21
N ARG A 145 -11.00 6.44 -5.17
CA ARG A 145 -11.69 7.49 -5.89
C ARG A 145 -11.33 7.44 -7.37
N VAL A 146 -12.31 7.09 -8.20
CA VAL A 146 -12.15 7.03 -9.66
C VAL A 146 -12.82 8.26 -10.27
N PRO A 147 -12.07 9.13 -10.98
CA PRO A 147 -12.68 10.24 -11.72
C PRO A 147 -13.70 9.71 -12.73
N ASP A 148 -14.80 10.44 -12.91
CA ASP A 148 -15.87 10.13 -13.87
C ASP A 148 -16.60 8.79 -13.67
N LEU A 149 -16.35 8.05 -12.61
CA LEU A 149 -17.13 6.86 -12.29
C LEU A 149 -18.58 7.27 -12.00
N PRO A 150 -19.57 6.71 -12.72
CA PRO A 150 -20.97 7.02 -12.45
C PRO A 150 -21.36 6.52 -11.05
N GLN A 151 -22.12 7.33 -10.31
CA GLN A 151 -22.54 6.94 -8.95
C GLN A 151 -23.54 5.78 -8.98
N ASP A 152 -24.42 5.78 -10.00
CA ASP A 152 -25.47 4.79 -10.21
C ASP A 152 -25.85 4.67 -11.69
N ALA A 153 -26.73 3.73 -12.02
CA ALA A 153 -27.19 3.54 -13.40
C ALA A 153 -28.04 4.70 -13.95
N ALA A 154 -28.66 5.50 -13.09
CA ALA A 154 -29.47 6.65 -13.51
C ALA A 154 -28.58 7.85 -13.89
N SER A 155 -27.55 8.14 -13.11
CA SER A 155 -26.57 9.20 -13.41
C SER A 155 -25.74 8.92 -14.66
N ALA A 156 -25.47 7.65 -14.97
CA ALA A 156 -24.81 7.24 -16.20
C ALA A 156 -25.61 7.60 -17.45
N VAL A 157 -26.93 7.41 -17.42
CA VAL A 157 -27.82 7.73 -18.56
C VAL A 157 -28.02 9.24 -18.71
N GLY A 158 -28.11 10.00 -17.60
CA GLY A 158 -28.26 11.46 -17.63
C GLY A 158 -27.06 12.17 -18.28
N ARG A 159 -25.85 11.69 -18.09
CA ARG A 159 -24.64 12.24 -18.74
C ARG A 159 -24.60 11.97 -20.24
N SER A 160 -25.07 10.79 -20.70
CA SER A 160 -25.16 10.46 -22.12
C SER A 160 -26.18 11.34 -22.87
N SER A 161 -27.31 11.68 -22.23
CA SER A 161 -28.35 12.52 -22.86
C SER A 161 -27.90 13.95 -23.13
N LEU A 162 -26.90 14.47 -22.42
CA LEU A 162 -26.34 15.81 -22.64
C LEU A 162 -25.34 15.85 -23.81
N ALA A 163 -24.71 14.71 -24.15
CA ALA A 163 -23.72 14.60 -25.22
C ALA A 163 -24.36 14.19 -26.56
N ASP A 164 -25.49 13.52 -26.56
CA ASP A 164 -26.16 12.99 -27.79
C ASP A 164 -27.47 13.71 -28.01
N ARG A 165 -27.50 14.59 -29.04
CA ARG A 165 -28.65 15.39 -29.44
C ARG A 165 -29.78 14.59 -30.13
N ALA A 166 -29.79 13.29 -30.04
CA ALA A 166 -30.84 12.45 -30.60
C ALA A 166 -32.03 12.33 -29.63
N PRO A 167 -33.28 12.52 -30.08
CA PRO A 167 -34.45 12.34 -29.19
C PRO A 167 -34.57 10.86 -28.85
N VAL A 168 -34.24 10.53 -27.60
CA VAL A 168 -34.39 9.18 -27.04
C VAL A 168 -35.90 8.89 -26.98
N ARG A 169 -36.42 8.17 -27.97
CA ARG A 169 -37.75 7.56 -27.94
C ARG A 169 -37.80 6.75 -26.63
N ARG A 170 -38.72 7.06 -25.72
CA ARG A 170 -38.92 6.31 -24.46
C ARG A 170 -39.21 4.84 -24.76
N ILE A 171 -38.18 4.02 -24.82
CA ILE A 171 -38.31 2.57 -24.86
C ILE A 171 -38.65 2.14 -23.44
N GLN A 172 -39.95 1.95 -23.16
CA GLN A 172 -40.47 1.40 -21.92
C GLN A 172 -40.40 -0.13 -22.00
N GLY A 173 -40.02 -0.80 -20.87
CA GLY A 173 -39.98 -2.26 -20.79
C GLY A 173 -38.58 -2.85 -20.60
N SER A 174 -38.50 -4.18 -20.80
CA SER A 174 -37.26 -4.95 -20.61
C SER A 174 -36.10 -4.51 -21.50
N GLU A 175 -36.37 -4.09 -22.73
CA GLU A 175 -35.37 -3.63 -23.69
C GLU A 175 -34.74 -2.28 -23.26
N GLY A 176 -35.55 -1.35 -22.74
CA GLY A 176 -35.04 -0.09 -22.22
C GLY A 176 -34.16 -0.28 -20.95
N ARG A 177 -34.43 -1.31 -20.15
CA ARG A 177 -33.59 -1.68 -19.02
C ARG A 177 -32.25 -2.24 -19.48
N LYS A 178 -32.25 -3.14 -20.46
CA LYS A 178 -31.02 -3.71 -21.05
C LYS A 178 -30.13 -2.63 -21.65
N LEU A 179 -30.72 -1.68 -22.39
CA LEU A 179 -29.97 -0.58 -23.00
C LEU A 179 -29.30 0.29 -21.93
N ARG A 180 -30.02 0.65 -20.86
CA ARG A 180 -29.46 1.42 -19.74
C ARG A 180 -28.31 0.70 -19.04
N LEU A 181 -28.46 -0.60 -18.79
CA LEU A 181 -27.39 -1.40 -18.19
C LEU A 181 -26.14 -1.47 -19.08
N ARG A 182 -26.31 -1.60 -20.40
CA ARG A 182 -25.18 -1.57 -21.35
C ARG A 182 -24.47 -0.21 -21.36
N GLN A 183 -25.20 0.89 -21.31
CA GLN A 183 -24.61 2.24 -21.22
C GLN A 183 -23.87 2.43 -19.90
N TYR A 184 -24.47 2.01 -18.79
CA TYR A 184 -23.84 2.03 -17.47
C TYR A 184 -22.53 1.24 -17.46
N SER A 185 -22.52 0.01 -17.96
CA SER A 185 -21.30 -0.82 -18.04
C SER A 185 -20.21 -0.17 -18.90
N ARG A 186 -20.55 0.47 -20.01
CA ARG A 186 -19.59 1.19 -20.86
C ARG A 186 -18.96 2.39 -20.14
N HIS A 187 -19.75 3.18 -19.42
CA HIS A 187 -19.21 4.31 -18.67
C HIS A 187 -18.28 3.86 -17.55
N ILE A 188 -18.62 2.75 -16.84
CA ILE A 188 -17.73 2.16 -15.85
C ILE A 188 -16.42 1.69 -16.49
N GLU A 189 -16.49 0.98 -17.62
CA GLU A 189 -15.30 0.52 -18.34
C GLU A 189 -14.40 1.70 -18.72
N GLN A 190 -14.98 2.75 -19.31
CA GLN A 190 -14.22 3.94 -19.72
C GLN A 190 -13.54 4.64 -18.54
N ALA A 191 -14.24 4.77 -17.39
CA ALA A 191 -13.68 5.37 -16.19
C ALA A 191 -12.57 4.53 -15.54
N LEU A 192 -12.66 3.20 -15.64
CA LEU A 192 -11.67 2.28 -15.04
C LEU A 192 -10.44 2.04 -15.94
N ARG A 193 -10.57 2.18 -17.25
CA ARG A 193 -9.50 1.86 -18.22
C ARG A 193 -8.16 2.53 -17.89
N PRO A 194 -8.06 3.83 -17.53
CA PRO A 194 -6.79 4.47 -17.19
C PRO A 194 -6.12 3.84 -15.95
N ILE A 195 -6.93 3.43 -14.96
CA ILE A 195 -6.44 2.82 -13.73
C ILE A 195 -5.92 1.41 -13.99
N LEU A 196 -6.67 0.60 -14.76
CA LEU A 196 -6.30 -0.79 -15.08
C LEU A 196 -5.05 -0.85 -15.96
N ASN A 197 -4.95 0.02 -16.96
CA ASN A 197 -3.75 0.07 -17.82
C ASN A 197 -2.49 0.49 -17.05
N GLY A 198 -2.63 1.28 -15.98
CA GLY A 198 -1.51 1.63 -15.10
C GLY A 198 -1.02 0.47 -14.22
N LEU A 199 -1.83 -0.57 -14.03
CA LEU A 199 -1.45 -1.76 -13.25
C LEU A 199 -0.66 -2.77 -14.08
N ASP A 200 -0.90 -2.85 -15.40
CA ASP A 200 -0.20 -3.79 -16.30
C ASP A 200 1.26 -3.39 -16.57
N GLY A 201 1.65 -2.15 -16.23
CA GLY A 201 3.01 -1.63 -16.38
C GLY A 201 3.95 -1.92 -15.21
N THR A 202 3.50 -2.62 -14.16
CA THR A 202 4.25 -2.91 -12.93
C THR A 202 4.48 -4.41 -12.66
N ALA A 203 4.51 -5.23 -13.71
CA ALA A 203 4.85 -6.65 -13.62
C ALA A 203 6.33 -6.90 -13.94
#